data_02de35c07284094027660b88881d9b2e
#
_entry.id   02de35c07284094027660b88881d9b2e
#
_cell.length_a   1.000
_cell.length_b   1.000
_cell.length_c   1.000
_cell.angle_alpha   90.00
_cell.angle_beta   90.00
_cell.angle_gamma   90.00
#
_symmetry.space_group_name_H-M   'P 1'
#
loop_
_entity.id
_entity.type
_entity.pdbx_description
1 polymer ?
#
loop_
_entity_poly.entity_id
_entity_poly.type
_entity_poly.pdbx_seq_one_letter_code
_entity_poly.pdbx_strand_id
1 'polypeptide(L)'
;EVAAHKLILHDLEKVATENGSVISASLFGVLAGSGALPFSRQAFEDAIRRSGKGVEASLKAFDAGFDIARTGGSAPDDEATEDSKQVIVSVQGPSRLSRKWDGLNARVASLPKAVQDMTRAGLQAVVDYQGVDYGKEYLDRLSEMTDLDGAKHDWELSREAAKYIARAMAYDDVIRVADLKTRRSRFDRVQNEIRPDNTAVMHVTEFMHPRAEEIVGLLPAKLGARLEKNPKRIGQIDRMFNKGRRVRSSSLVGFAMLYFLGGLRRWRLKTLRHSQEQAHLNAWLAKVRAIAPDDYALAVEVLRCRRLIKGYSDTHARGQSKFDRVLAALELLSGRDDAADWLRRLRDAALQDEDSKALDGALQTIASFVK
;
A
#
# COMPACT_ATOMS: atom_id res chain seq x y z
N GLU A 1 16.17 4.64 14.09
CA GLU A 1 17.38 5.34 14.60
C GLU A 1 18.55 4.38 14.84
N VAL A 2 18.32 3.19 15.38
CA VAL A 2 19.41 2.26 15.78
C VAL A 2 20.19 1.65 14.59
N ALA A 3 19.66 1.70 13.35
CA ALA A 3 20.29 1.07 12.18
C ALA A 3 20.95 2.05 11.19
N ALA A 4 20.87 3.35 11.42
CA ALA A 4 21.41 4.36 10.49
C ALA A 4 22.67 5.02 11.06
N HIS A 5 23.76 5.07 10.28
CA HIS A 5 24.96 5.84 10.64
C HIS A 5 24.70 7.34 10.68
N LYS A 6 23.79 7.84 9.86
CA LYS A 6 23.37 9.24 9.81
C LYS A 6 21.90 9.31 9.44
N LEU A 7 21.09 9.92 10.27
CA LEU A 7 19.67 10.16 10.04
C LEU A 7 19.46 11.65 9.77
N ILE A 8 18.85 11.97 8.62
CA ILE A 8 18.49 13.35 8.24
C ILE A 8 16.98 13.35 8.06
N LEU A 9 16.28 14.05 8.94
CA LEU A 9 14.83 14.20 8.91
C LEU A 9 14.49 15.64 8.54
N HIS A 10 13.80 15.82 7.43
CA HIS A 10 13.30 17.12 6.97
C HIS A 10 12.15 16.92 5.99
N ASP A 11 11.25 17.89 5.88
CA ASP A 11 10.20 17.90 4.86
C ASP A 11 10.78 18.26 3.48
N LEU A 12 11.36 17.27 2.81
CA LEU A 12 12.01 17.45 1.52
C LEU A 12 11.03 17.68 0.37
N GLU A 13 9.75 17.34 0.55
CA GLU A 13 8.70 17.66 -0.42
C GLU A 13 8.37 19.15 -0.37
N LYS A 14 8.28 19.73 0.82
CA LYS A 14 8.13 21.18 1.01
C LYS A 14 9.31 21.93 0.40
N VAL A 15 10.54 21.53 0.69
CA VAL A 15 11.77 22.11 0.13
C VAL A 15 11.75 22.07 -1.41
N ALA A 16 11.38 20.97 -2.01
CA ALA A 16 11.30 20.85 -3.46
C ALA A 16 10.22 21.76 -4.03
N THR A 17 9.04 21.79 -3.41
CA THR A 17 7.89 22.60 -3.85
C THR A 17 8.19 24.10 -3.80
N GLU A 18 8.80 24.58 -2.73
CA GLU A 18 9.21 25.97 -2.55
C GLU A 18 10.22 26.42 -3.62
N ASN A 19 11.05 25.51 -4.11
CA ASN A 19 12.01 25.76 -5.18
C ASN A 19 11.47 25.43 -6.59
N GLY A 20 10.17 25.14 -6.72
CA GLY A 20 9.53 24.87 -8.01
C GLY A 20 10.00 23.57 -8.67
N SER A 21 10.46 22.60 -7.89
CA SER A 21 11.00 21.32 -8.35
C SER A 21 10.26 20.13 -7.74
N VAL A 22 10.76 18.94 -7.99
CA VAL A 22 10.23 17.66 -7.47
C VAL A 22 11.12 17.13 -6.34
N ILE A 23 10.53 16.37 -5.42
CA ILE A 23 11.21 15.82 -4.23
C ILE A 23 12.52 15.08 -4.55
N SER A 24 12.63 14.49 -5.74
CA SER A 24 13.86 13.80 -6.16
C SER A 24 15.08 14.74 -6.23
N ALA A 25 14.90 16.02 -6.54
CA ALA A 25 15.98 17.00 -6.61
C ALA A 25 16.49 17.35 -5.19
N SER A 26 15.60 17.60 -4.23
CA SER A 26 15.98 17.86 -2.84
C SER A 26 16.58 16.60 -2.17
N LEU A 27 16.01 15.41 -2.41
CA LEU A 27 16.60 14.14 -1.97
C LEU A 27 18.00 13.92 -2.54
N PHE A 28 18.22 14.25 -3.81
CA PHE A 28 19.53 14.13 -4.45
C PHE A 28 20.54 15.08 -3.83
N GLY A 29 20.10 16.28 -3.42
CA GLY A 29 20.89 17.22 -2.64
C GLY A 29 21.28 16.67 -1.27
N VAL A 30 20.29 16.12 -0.53
CA VAL A 30 20.54 15.50 0.78
C VAL A 30 21.53 14.34 0.65
N LEU A 31 21.39 13.49 -0.36
CA LEU A 31 22.30 12.38 -0.62
C LEU A 31 23.73 12.87 -0.87
N ALA A 32 23.89 13.92 -1.69
CA ALA A 32 25.20 14.52 -1.94
C ALA A 32 25.82 15.16 -0.69
N GLY A 33 25.00 15.91 0.08
CA GLY A 33 25.43 16.59 1.31
C GLY A 33 25.69 15.63 2.49
N SER A 34 25.12 14.42 2.45
CA SER A 34 25.35 13.40 3.49
C SER A 34 26.77 12.83 3.45
N GLY A 35 27.45 12.89 2.31
CA GLY A 35 28.76 12.29 2.11
C GLY A 35 28.73 10.75 1.98
N ALA A 36 27.56 10.14 1.82
CA ALA A 36 27.41 8.69 1.73
C ALA A 36 27.95 8.10 0.41
N LEU A 37 28.13 8.93 -0.62
CA LEU A 37 28.65 8.51 -1.90
C LEU A 37 30.00 9.21 -2.19
N PRO A 38 30.96 8.53 -2.86
CA PRO A 38 32.30 9.05 -3.12
C PRO A 38 32.33 9.97 -4.35
N PHE A 39 31.32 10.82 -4.54
CA PHE A 39 31.23 11.75 -5.65
C PHE A 39 31.32 13.19 -5.16
N SER A 40 31.94 14.06 -5.95
CA SER A 40 31.98 15.49 -5.66
C SER A 40 30.60 16.14 -5.89
N ARG A 41 30.30 17.22 -5.18
CA ARG A 41 29.09 18.03 -5.42
C ARG A 41 28.92 18.36 -6.90
N GLN A 42 30.02 18.75 -7.57
CA GLN A 42 30.01 19.09 -8.99
C GLN A 42 29.49 17.94 -9.87
N ALA A 43 29.82 16.69 -9.56
CA ALA A 43 29.33 15.54 -10.33
C ALA A 43 27.82 15.37 -10.25
N PHE A 44 27.21 15.66 -9.08
CA PHE A 44 25.76 15.66 -8.91
C PHE A 44 25.09 16.81 -9.68
N GLU A 45 25.65 18.02 -9.59
CA GLU A 45 25.14 19.17 -10.33
C GLU A 45 25.21 18.98 -11.86
N ASP A 46 26.31 18.40 -12.36
CA ASP A 46 26.47 18.11 -13.78
C ASP A 46 25.47 17.04 -14.27
N ALA A 47 25.10 16.09 -13.39
CA ALA A 47 24.04 15.13 -13.69
C ALA A 47 22.67 15.83 -13.87
N ILE A 48 22.37 16.81 -13.00
CA ILE A 48 21.14 17.62 -13.11
C ILE A 48 21.19 18.45 -14.42
N ARG A 49 22.28 19.13 -14.73
CA ARG A 49 22.45 19.92 -15.96
C ARG A 49 22.25 19.09 -17.22
N ARG A 50 22.77 17.85 -17.24
CA ARG A 50 22.61 16.92 -18.36
C ARG A 50 21.17 16.43 -18.55
N SER A 51 20.32 16.51 -17.56
CA SER A 51 18.91 16.10 -17.68
C SER A 51 18.10 17.01 -18.64
N GLY A 52 18.52 18.26 -18.81
CA GLY A 52 17.97 19.22 -19.78
C GLY A 52 16.56 19.75 -19.48
N LYS A 53 15.92 19.30 -18.38
CA LYS A 53 14.55 19.73 -18.02
C LYS A 53 14.51 20.30 -16.61
N GLY A 54 13.97 21.52 -16.47
CA GLY A 54 13.78 22.15 -15.17
C GLY A 54 15.09 22.34 -14.39
N VAL A 55 16.22 22.55 -15.06
CA VAL A 55 17.57 22.52 -14.49
C VAL A 55 17.73 23.53 -13.37
N GLU A 56 17.29 24.77 -13.54
CA GLU A 56 17.45 25.82 -12.53
C GLU A 56 16.66 25.50 -11.25
N ALA A 57 15.40 25.11 -11.38
CA ALA A 57 14.58 24.72 -10.24
C ALA A 57 15.13 23.48 -9.51
N SER A 58 15.63 22.51 -10.29
CA SER A 58 16.23 21.29 -9.72
C SER A 58 17.56 21.58 -9.02
N LEU A 59 18.38 22.50 -9.53
CA LEU A 59 19.61 22.92 -8.84
C LEU A 59 19.29 23.68 -7.54
N LYS A 60 18.30 24.57 -7.54
CA LYS A 60 17.88 25.25 -6.31
C LYS A 60 17.38 24.27 -5.23
N ALA A 61 16.54 23.30 -5.62
CA ALA A 61 16.07 22.27 -4.69
C ALA A 61 17.20 21.34 -4.22
N PHE A 62 18.14 21.03 -5.10
CA PHE A 62 19.37 20.29 -4.77
C PHE A 62 20.22 21.06 -3.75
N ASP A 63 20.48 22.35 -3.97
CA ASP A 63 21.28 23.18 -3.09
C ASP A 63 20.66 23.25 -1.68
N ALA A 64 19.36 23.49 -1.62
CA ALA A 64 18.64 23.50 -0.35
C ALA A 64 18.72 22.13 0.39
N GLY A 65 18.55 21.03 -0.33
CA GLY A 65 18.71 19.69 0.25
C GLY A 65 20.14 19.40 0.70
N PHE A 66 21.14 19.85 -0.06
CA PHE A 66 22.57 19.69 0.26
C PHE A 66 22.93 20.43 1.56
N ASP A 67 22.43 21.65 1.72
CA ASP A 67 22.66 22.46 2.93
C ASP A 67 21.99 21.86 4.17
N ILE A 68 20.76 21.35 4.06
CA ILE A 68 20.08 20.61 5.11
C ILE A 68 20.93 19.43 5.61
N ALA A 69 21.52 18.68 4.68
CA ALA A 69 22.35 17.52 5.05
C ALA A 69 23.66 17.90 5.75
N ARG A 70 24.21 19.07 5.44
CA ARG A 70 25.47 19.58 6.03
C ARG A 70 25.25 20.23 7.38
N THR A 71 24.16 20.96 7.56
CA THR A 71 23.82 21.62 8.82
C THR A 71 23.26 20.66 9.87
N GLY A 72 23.08 19.38 9.48
CA GLY A 72 22.52 18.36 10.37
C GLY A 72 21.06 18.59 10.63
N GLY A 73 20.27 18.74 9.54
CA GLY A 73 18.86 19.12 9.57
C GLY A 73 18.20 18.79 10.89
N SER A 74 17.92 19.80 11.70
CA SER A 74 17.11 19.65 12.90
C SER A 74 15.85 18.91 12.47
N ALA A 75 15.45 17.90 13.22
CA ALA A 75 14.06 17.47 13.14
C ALA A 75 13.25 18.77 13.07
N PRO A 76 12.28 18.91 12.18
CA PRO A 76 11.37 20.02 12.26
C PRO A 76 11.03 20.08 13.73
N ASP A 77 11.29 21.24 14.38
CA ASP A 77 10.74 21.47 15.71
C ASP A 77 9.35 20.88 15.61
N ASP A 78 9.01 19.97 16.54
CA ASP A 78 7.65 19.59 16.79
C ASP A 78 6.86 20.85 17.25
N GLU A 79 6.82 21.87 16.43
CA GLU A 79 5.56 22.42 16.07
C GLU A 79 4.87 21.19 15.42
N ALA A 80 4.43 20.29 16.32
CA ALA A 80 3.28 19.48 16.08
C ALA A 80 2.40 20.43 15.28
N THR A 81 2.42 20.27 13.96
CA THR A 81 1.37 20.81 13.17
C THR A 81 0.14 20.20 13.83
N GLU A 82 -0.40 20.96 14.79
CA GLU A 82 -1.77 20.81 15.26
C GLU A 82 -2.74 20.93 14.08
N ASP A 83 -2.21 20.94 12.93
CA ASP A 83 -2.80 20.72 11.61
C ASP A 83 -2.71 19.26 11.10
N SER A 84 -2.50 18.26 11.96
CA SER A 84 -3.39 17.13 11.89
C SER A 84 -4.79 17.60 12.31
N LYS A 85 -5.23 18.76 11.82
CA LYS A 85 -6.63 19.04 11.61
C LYS A 85 -7.11 17.78 10.94
N GLN A 86 -7.79 16.94 11.72
CA GLN A 86 -8.68 15.93 11.19
C GLN A 86 -9.30 16.62 10.00
N VAL A 87 -8.83 16.27 8.79
CA VAL A 87 -9.50 16.71 7.57
C VAL A 87 -10.86 16.08 7.76
N ILE A 88 -11.77 16.86 8.35
CA ILE A 88 -13.18 16.51 8.40
C ILE A 88 -13.54 16.52 6.93
N VAL A 89 -13.35 15.35 6.30
CA VAL A 89 -13.76 15.12 4.93
C VAL A 89 -15.26 15.36 4.97
N SER A 90 -15.66 16.55 4.51
CA SER A 90 -17.08 16.89 4.37
C SER A 90 -17.65 15.87 3.40
N VAL A 91 -18.28 14.82 3.96
CA VAL A 91 -18.88 13.76 3.18
C VAL A 91 -20.16 14.32 2.60
N GLN A 92 -20.09 14.68 1.32
CA GLN A 92 -21.24 15.12 0.56
C GLN A 92 -21.81 13.93 -0.22
N GLY A 93 -23.10 13.69 -0.12
CA GLY A 93 -23.76 12.58 -0.81
C GLY A 93 -25.26 12.50 -0.52
N PRO A 94 -25.95 11.53 -1.14
CA PRO A 94 -27.37 11.29 -0.85
C PRO A 94 -27.60 11.05 0.64
N SER A 95 -28.62 11.66 1.22
CA SER A 95 -28.92 11.63 2.67
C SER A 95 -29.02 10.21 3.26
N ARG A 96 -29.40 9.22 2.45
CA ARG A 96 -29.41 7.79 2.84
C ARG A 96 -28.00 7.25 3.08
N LEU A 97 -27.03 7.61 2.24
CA LEU A 97 -25.63 7.16 2.38
C LEU A 97 -24.94 7.92 3.51
N SER A 98 -25.21 9.22 3.67
CA SER A 98 -24.69 10.01 4.79
C SER A 98 -25.12 9.42 6.14
N ARG A 99 -26.39 9.07 6.30
CA ARG A 99 -26.86 8.43 7.55
C ARG A 99 -26.18 7.08 7.83
N LYS A 100 -25.93 6.27 6.79
CA LYS A 100 -25.17 5.02 6.96
C LYS A 100 -23.72 5.31 7.39
N TRP A 101 -23.09 6.30 6.76
CA TRP A 101 -21.74 6.74 7.12
C TRP A 101 -21.65 7.23 8.56
N ASP A 102 -22.60 8.05 9.01
CA ASP A 102 -22.68 8.54 10.39
C ASP A 102 -22.84 7.39 11.39
N GLY A 103 -23.62 6.37 11.04
CA GLY A 103 -23.75 5.14 11.83
C GLY A 103 -22.43 4.35 11.93
N LEU A 104 -21.64 4.31 10.86
CA LEU A 104 -20.29 3.67 10.89
C LEU A 104 -19.32 4.48 11.75
N ASN A 105 -19.33 5.81 11.65
CA ASN A 105 -18.50 6.67 12.49
C ASN A 105 -18.88 6.56 13.98
N ALA A 106 -20.15 6.43 14.30
CA ALA A 106 -20.60 6.20 15.68
C ALA A 106 -20.04 4.87 16.22
N ARG A 107 -19.99 3.80 15.40
CA ARG A 107 -19.33 2.54 15.77
C ARG A 107 -17.84 2.73 16.02
N VAL A 108 -17.15 3.51 15.18
CA VAL A 108 -15.73 3.83 15.40
C VAL A 108 -15.54 4.59 16.72
N ALA A 109 -16.41 5.55 17.03
CA ALA A 109 -16.34 6.33 18.26
C ALA A 109 -16.58 5.49 19.53
N SER A 110 -17.26 4.35 19.43
CA SER A 110 -17.48 3.42 20.54
C SER A 110 -16.28 2.50 20.81
N LEU A 111 -15.28 2.44 19.91
CA LEU A 111 -14.07 1.65 20.11
C LEU A 111 -13.13 2.30 21.15
N PRO A 112 -12.19 1.54 21.73
CA PRO A 112 -11.12 2.10 22.56
C PRO A 112 -10.34 3.19 21.83
N LYS A 113 -9.97 4.28 22.54
CA LYS A 113 -9.26 5.43 21.91
C LYS A 113 -8.03 5.02 21.11
N ALA A 114 -7.24 4.08 21.60
CA ALA A 114 -6.03 3.57 20.95
C ALA A 114 -6.31 2.96 19.56
N VAL A 115 -7.54 2.53 19.27
CA VAL A 115 -7.93 1.86 18.01
C VAL A 115 -8.63 2.81 17.05
N GLN A 116 -9.24 3.89 17.55
CA GLN A 116 -10.15 4.75 16.76
C GLN A 116 -9.50 5.36 15.53
N ASP A 117 -8.30 5.93 15.64
CA ASP A 117 -7.67 6.66 14.53
C ASP A 117 -7.29 5.73 13.38
N MET A 118 -6.70 4.57 13.70
CA MET A 118 -6.38 3.57 12.70
C MET A 118 -7.65 3.01 12.05
N THR A 119 -8.71 2.78 12.84
CA THR A 119 -10.01 2.31 12.34
C THR A 119 -10.66 3.34 11.43
N ARG A 120 -10.61 4.63 11.79
CA ARG A 120 -11.16 5.71 10.97
C ARG A 120 -10.46 5.79 9.61
N ALA A 121 -9.14 5.75 9.60
CA ALA A 121 -8.35 5.71 8.36
C ALA A 121 -8.66 4.48 7.51
N GLY A 122 -8.75 3.30 8.13
CA GLY A 122 -9.12 2.06 7.46
C GLY A 122 -10.52 2.09 6.88
N LEU A 123 -11.51 2.59 7.65
CA LEU A 123 -12.90 2.74 7.21
C LEU A 123 -13.01 3.67 6.01
N GLN A 124 -12.32 4.82 6.02
CA GLN A 124 -12.29 5.74 4.88
C GLN A 124 -11.74 5.06 3.62
N ALA A 125 -10.63 4.33 3.75
CA ALA A 125 -10.03 3.61 2.63
C ALA A 125 -10.95 2.54 2.04
N VAL A 126 -11.62 1.76 2.89
CA VAL A 126 -12.53 0.68 2.48
C VAL A 126 -13.82 1.23 1.86
N VAL A 127 -14.36 2.32 2.41
CA VAL A 127 -15.56 2.99 1.85
C VAL A 127 -15.22 3.68 0.52
N ASP A 128 -14.06 4.34 0.40
CA ASP A 128 -13.60 4.88 -0.88
C ASP A 128 -13.39 3.76 -1.92
N TYR A 129 -12.92 2.59 -1.49
CA TYR A 129 -12.72 1.43 -2.36
C TYR A 129 -14.03 0.85 -2.90
N GLN A 130 -15.03 0.58 -2.06
CA GLN A 130 -16.24 -0.14 -2.51
C GLN A 130 -17.57 0.44 -2.01
N GLY A 131 -17.57 1.30 -0.99
CA GLY A 131 -18.77 1.97 -0.46
C GLY A 131 -19.11 1.60 0.97
N VAL A 132 -20.16 2.23 1.50
CA VAL A 132 -20.51 2.18 2.94
C VAL A 132 -20.92 0.79 3.43
N ASP A 133 -21.55 -0.03 2.61
CA ASP A 133 -21.93 -1.39 3.01
C ASP A 133 -20.68 -2.28 3.17
N TYR A 134 -19.64 -2.07 2.36
CA TYR A 134 -18.35 -2.74 2.49
C TYR A 134 -17.56 -2.21 3.71
N GLY A 135 -17.74 -0.92 4.04
CA GLY A 135 -17.25 -0.36 5.30
C GLY A 135 -17.87 -1.00 6.54
N LYS A 136 -19.17 -1.38 6.45
CA LYS A 136 -19.81 -2.15 7.52
C LYS A 136 -19.13 -3.51 7.70
N GLU A 137 -18.89 -4.25 6.61
CA GLU A 137 -18.19 -5.54 6.67
C GLU A 137 -16.79 -5.43 7.30
N TYR A 138 -16.08 -4.33 7.02
CA TYR A 138 -14.78 -4.05 7.66
C TYR A 138 -14.91 -3.93 9.17
N LEU A 139 -15.86 -3.14 9.66
CA LEU A 139 -16.09 -2.98 11.11
C LEU A 139 -16.61 -4.26 11.77
N ASP A 140 -17.38 -5.08 11.06
CA ASP A 140 -17.85 -6.36 11.58
C ASP A 140 -16.68 -7.32 11.81
N ARG A 141 -15.73 -7.42 10.85
CA ARG A 141 -14.49 -8.22 10.99
C ARG A 141 -13.56 -7.67 12.07
N LEU A 142 -13.47 -6.36 12.18
CA LEU A 142 -12.64 -5.74 13.22
C LEU A 142 -13.20 -6.02 14.62
N SER A 143 -14.53 -5.99 14.78
CA SER A 143 -15.19 -6.33 16.06
C SER A 143 -14.75 -7.70 16.56
N GLU A 144 -14.73 -8.72 15.69
CA GLU A 144 -14.27 -10.07 16.05
C GLU A 144 -12.82 -10.10 16.60
N MET A 145 -11.97 -9.21 16.10
CA MET A 145 -10.57 -9.09 16.59
C MET A 145 -10.50 -8.30 17.89
N THR A 146 -11.36 -7.26 18.03
CA THR A 146 -11.42 -6.44 19.24
C THR A 146 -11.94 -7.25 20.44
N ASP A 147 -12.83 -8.22 20.20
CA ASP A 147 -13.34 -9.12 21.23
C ASP A 147 -12.27 -10.08 21.80
N LEU A 148 -11.16 -10.27 21.08
CA LEU A 148 -9.99 -11.06 21.50
C LEU A 148 -8.92 -10.23 22.21
N ASP A 149 -9.12 -8.93 22.32
CA ASP A 149 -8.12 -7.98 22.79
C ASP A 149 -8.55 -7.29 24.09
N GLY A 150 -7.67 -6.50 24.70
CA GLY A 150 -7.99 -5.79 25.92
C GLY A 150 -6.94 -4.75 26.32
N ALA A 151 -7.30 -3.93 27.30
CA ALA A 151 -6.45 -2.85 27.82
C ALA A 151 -5.09 -3.33 28.35
N LYS A 152 -4.99 -4.56 28.81
CA LYS A 152 -3.72 -5.17 29.29
C LYS A 152 -2.64 -5.24 28.22
N HIS A 153 -3.02 -5.23 26.95
CA HIS A 153 -2.14 -5.28 25.77
C HIS A 153 -2.16 -3.97 24.96
N ASP A 154 -2.63 -2.88 25.54
CA ASP A 154 -2.75 -1.58 24.86
C ASP A 154 -3.48 -1.67 23.51
N TRP A 155 -4.40 -2.62 23.38
CA TRP A 155 -5.19 -2.84 22.17
C TRP A 155 -4.33 -3.04 20.90
N GLU A 156 -3.16 -3.65 21.03
CA GLU A 156 -2.21 -3.81 19.93
C GLU A 156 -2.78 -4.69 18.81
N LEU A 157 -3.40 -5.83 19.16
CA LEU A 157 -4.04 -6.74 18.20
C LEU A 157 -5.11 -6.00 17.39
N SER A 158 -5.96 -5.23 18.06
CA SER A 158 -7.06 -4.48 17.44
C SER A 158 -6.53 -3.39 16.52
N ARG A 159 -5.48 -2.70 16.91
CA ARG A 159 -4.85 -1.64 16.12
C ARG A 159 -4.18 -2.19 14.85
N GLU A 160 -3.46 -3.29 14.95
CA GLU A 160 -2.88 -3.96 13.80
C GLU A 160 -3.97 -4.61 12.92
N ALA A 161 -5.03 -5.18 13.51
CA ALA A 161 -6.17 -5.69 12.77
C ALA A 161 -6.87 -4.58 11.98
N ALA A 162 -7.14 -3.41 12.59
CA ALA A 162 -7.74 -2.27 11.90
C ALA A 162 -6.95 -1.88 10.64
N LYS A 163 -5.62 -1.82 10.75
CA LYS A 163 -4.73 -1.49 9.65
C LYS A 163 -4.73 -2.54 8.54
N TYR A 164 -4.52 -3.81 8.90
CA TYR A 164 -4.25 -4.85 7.92
C TYR A 164 -5.51 -5.45 7.32
N ILE A 165 -6.64 -5.48 8.02
CA ILE A 165 -7.95 -5.85 7.45
C ILE A 165 -8.34 -4.82 6.38
N ALA A 166 -8.21 -3.51 6.66
CA ALA A 166 -8.51 -2.47 5.68
C ALA A 166 -7.65 -2.63 4.41
N ARG A 167 -6.35 -2.88 4.55
CA ARG A 167 -5.44 -3.14 3.41
C ARG A 167 -5.78 -4.40 2.64
N ALA A 168 -6.22 -5.45 3.33
CA ALA A 168 -6.63 -6.69 2.69
C ALA A 168 -7.95 -6.54 1.94
N MET A 169 -8.88 -5.74 2.45
CA MET A 169 -10.17 -5.47 1.81
C MET A 169 -10.04 -4.48 0.64
N ALA A 170 -9.12 -3.52 0.71
CA ALA A 170 -8.88 -2.51 -0.33
C ALA A 170 -7.67 -2.90 -1.20
N TYR A 171 -7.66 -4.13 -1.74
CA TYR A 171 -6.61 -4.64 -2.61
C TYR A 171 -6.59 -3.95 -3.98
N ASP A 172 -5.43 -3.95 -4.63
CA ASP A 172 -5.29 -3.38 -5.96
C ASP A 172 -5.73 -4.39 -7.04
N ASP A 173 -6.72 -3.99 -7.84
CA ASP A 173 -7.17 -4.69 -9.03
C ASP A 173 -7.22 -3.74 -10.23
N VAL A 174 -7.43 -4.26 -11.42
CA VAL A 174 -7.51 -3.46 -12.66
C VAL A 174 -8.61 -2.39 -12.57
N ILE A 175 -9.72 -2.69 -11.88
CA ILE A 175 -10.85 -1.75 -11.68
C ILE A 175 -10.39 -0.59 -10.80
N ARG A 176 -9.68 -0.88 -9.68
CA ARG A 176 -9.16 0.16 -8.77
C ARG A 176 -8.11 1.03 -9.44
N VAL A 177 -7.19 0.41 -10.16
CA VAL A 177 -6.16 1.13 -10.92
C VAL A 177 -6.79 2.07 -11.94
N ALA A 178 -7.79 1.60 -12.70
CA ALA A 178 -8.49 2.40 -13.70
C ALA A 178 -9.29 3.56 -13.05
N ASP A 179 -9.98 3.31 -11.93
CA ASP A 179 -10.70 4.32 -11.15
C ASP A 179 -9.74 5.43 -10.67
N LEU A 180 -8.63 5.06 -10.03
CA LEU A 180 -7.65 6.03 -9.53
C LEU A 180 -7.03 6.87 -10.65
N LYS A 181 -6.82 6.28 -11.85
CA LYS A 181 -6.23 6.96 -13.00
C LYS A 181 -7.18 7.94 -13.70
N THR A 182 -8.48 7.83 -13.48
CA THR A 182 -9.51 8.70 -14.09
C THR A 182 -10.10 9.73 -13.12
N ARG A 183 -9.68 9.72 -11.84
CA ARG A 183 -10.16 10.70 -10.85
C ARG A 183 -9.65 12.10 -11.12
N ARG A 184 -10.54 13.09 -11.00
CA ARG A 184 -10.19 14.51 -11.13
C ARG A 184 -9.03 14.90 -10.21
N SER A 185 -9.09 14.50 -8.95
CA SER A 185 -8.05 14.80 -7.95
C SER A 185 -6.64 14.37 -8.38
N ARG A 186 -6.51 13.30 -9.18
CA ARG A 186 -5.24 12.89 -9.76
C ARG A 186 -4.74 13.91 -10.81
N PHE A 187 -5.62 14.37 -11.70
CA PHE A 187 -5.25 15.35 -12.70
C PHE A 187 -4.87 16.69 -12.05
N ASP A 188 -5.65 17.14 -11.06
CA ASP A 188 -5.38 18.35 -10.29
C ASP A 188 -4.01 18.26 -9.60
N ARG A 189 -3.70 17.09 -8.96
CA ARG A 189 -2.40 16.86 -8.33
C ARG A 189 -1.26 16.89 -9.35
N VAL A 190 -1.35 16.16 -10.45
CA VAL A 190 -0.32 16.13 -11.49
C VAL A 190 -0.08 17.52 -12.09
N GLN A 191 -1.14 18.29 -12.30
CA GLN A 191 -1.04 19.67 -12.77
C GLN A 191 -0.33 20.57 -11.76
N ASN A 192 -0.64 20.42 -10.48
CA ASN A 192 0.00 21.19 -9.40
C ASN A 192 1.47 20.81 -9.20
N GLU A 193 1.82 19.53 -9.32
CA GLU A 193 3.19 19.04 -9.20
C GLU A 193 4.07 19.47 -10.37
N ILE A 194 3.56 19.40 -11.61
CA ILE A 194 4.34 19.70 -12.82
C ILE A 194 4.37 21.21 -13.12
N ARG A 195 3.31 21.96 -12.71
CA ARG A 195 3.14 23.40 -12.97
C ARG A 195 3.50 23.78 -14.42
N PRO A 196 2.84 23.16 -15.43
CA PRO A 196 3.12 23.48 -16.82
C PRO A 196 2.77 24.96 -17.09
N ASP A 197 3.52 25.59 -18.00
CA ASP A 197 3.14 26.91 -18.50
C ASP A 197 1.71 26.87 -19.02
N ASN A 198 0.97 27.96 -18.85
CA ASN A 198 -0.45 28.07 -19.23
C ASN A 198 -0.75 27.73 -20.71
N THR A 199 0.28 27.67 -21.55
CA THR A 199 0.19 27.32 -22.98
C THR A 199 0.56 25.89 -23.29
N ALA A 200 1.09 25.15 -22.30
CA ALA A 200 1.58 23.78 -22.50
C ALA A 200 0.46 22.75 -22.38
N VAL A 201 0.31 21.88 -23.37
CA VAL A 201 -0.62 20.74 -23.32
C VAL A 201 0.07 19.56 -22.67
N MET A 202 -0.41 19.17 -21.48
CA MET A 202 0.11 18.04 -20.75
C MET A 202 -0.48 16.72 -21.25
N HIS A 203 0.38 15.77 -21.59
CA HIS A 203 -0.01 14.41 -21.94
C HIS A 203 0.42 13.43 -20.87
N VAL A 204 -0.56 12.66 -20.34
CA VAL A 204 -0.31 11.58 -19.38
C VAL A 204 -0.46 10.24 -20.10
N THR A 205 0.59 9.44 -20.07
CA THR A 205 0.61 8.09 -20.68
C THR A 205 0.83 7.04 -19.61
N GLU A 206 -0.08 6.10 -19.56
CA GLU A 206 -0.04 4.95 -18.66
C GLU A 206 0.56 3.74 -19.38
N PHE A 207 1.47 3.05 -18.72
CA PHE A 207 1.99 1.79 -19.19
C PHE A 207 1.22 0.66 -18.51
N MET A 208 0.49 -0.11 -19.29
CA MET A 208 -0.35 -1.22 -18.81
C MET A 208 0.13 -2.53 -19.43
N HIS A 209 0.24 -3.57 -18.61
CA HIS A 209 0.64 -4.91 -19.03
C HIS A 209 -0.31 -5.93 -18.39
N PRO A 210 -1.57 -6.03 -18.86
CA PRO A 210 -2.54 -6.94 -18.27
C PRO A 210 -2.16 -8.38 -18.56
N ARG A 211 -2.17 -9.22 -17.55
CA ARG A 211 -1.95 -10.67 -17.66
C ARG A 211 -3.26 -11.42 -17.76
N ALA A 212 -3.18 -12.68 -18.19
CA ALA A 212 -4.35 -13.54 -18.31
C ALA A 212 -5.11 -13.68 -16.99
N GLU A 213 -4.40 -13.80 -15.87
CA GLU A 213 -4.98 -13.92 -14.53
C GLU A 213 -5.79 -12.69 -14.14
N GLU A 214 -5.31 -11.50 -14.50
CA GLU A 214 -6.03 -10.24 -14.22
C GLU A 214 -7.33 -10.15 -15.03
N ILE A 215 -7.29 -10.56 -16.30
CA ILE A 215 -8.46 -10.58 -17.18
C ILE A 215 -9.49 -11.61 -16.68
N VAL A 216 -9.03 -12.83 -16.36
CA VAL A 216 -9.89 -13.90 -15.84
C VAL A 216 -10.42 -13.54 -14.46
N GLY A 217 -9.62 -12.85 -13.67
CA GLY A 217 -10.00 -12.32 -12.35
C GLY A 217 -11.17 -11.33 -12.39
N LEU A 218 -11.38 -10.60 -13.50
CA LEU A 218 -12.52 -9.69 -13.69
C LEU A 218 -13.84 -10.40 -14.01
N LEU A 219 -13.78 -11.67 -14.42
CA LEU A 219 -14.98 -12.43 -14.78
C LEU A 219 -15.78 -12.82 -13.52
N PRO A 220 -17.09 -13.14 -13.68
CA PRO A 220 -17.88 -13.70 -12.60
C PRO A 220 -17.19 -14.92 -11.98
N ALA A 221 -17.20 -15.05 -10.65
CA ALA A 221 -16.41 -16.03 -9.91
C ALA A 221 -16.50 -17.46 -10.47
N LYS A 222 -17.71 -17.94 -10.78
CA LYS A 222 -17.92 -19.29 -11.34
C LYS A 222 -17.30 -19.48 -12.73
N LEU A 223 -17.40 -18.46 -13.60
CA LEU A 223 -16.86 -18.50 -14.95
C LEU A 223 -15.33 -18.38 -14.92
N GLY A 224 -14.81 -17.43 -14.15
CA GLY A 224 -13.37 -17.24 -13.99
C GLY A 224 -12.68 -18.49 -13.43
N ALA A 225 -13.23 -19.09 -12.37
CA ALA A 225 -12.69 -20.33 -11.79
C ALA A 225 -12.70 -21.52 -12.76
N ARG A 226 -13.69 -21.58 -13.66
CA ARG A 226 -13.73 -22.62 -14.71
C ARG A 226 -12.65 -22.38 -15.78
N LEU A 227 -12.38 -21.13 -16.14
CA LEU A 227 -11.34 -20.79 -17.10
C LEU A 227 -9.94 -20.95 -16.49
N GLU A 228 -9.73 -20.57 -15.24
CA GLU A 228 -8.46 -20.71 -14.53
C GLU A 228 -7.97 -22.17 -14.47
N LYS A 229 -8.89 -23.12 -14.36
CA LYS A 229 -8.57 -24.57 -14.41
C LYS A 229 -8.14 -25.08 -15.77
N ASN A 230 -8.18 -24.27 -16.84
CA ASN A 230 -7.84 -24.68 -18.18
C ASN A 230 -6.58 -23.96 -18.69
N PRO A 231 -5.36 -24.54 -18.55
CA PRO A 231 -4.11 -23.93 -18.95
C PRO A 231 -4.05 -23.51 -20.43
N LYS A 232 -4.72 -24.26 -21.31
CA LYS A 232 -4.76 -23.94 -22.75
C LYS A 232 -5.49 -22.61 -22.99
N ARG A 233 -6.63 -22.39 -22.31
CA ARG A 233 -7.40 -21.14 -22.42
C ARG A 233 -6.66 -19.98 -21.78
N ILE A 234 -6.05 -20.18 -20.63
CA ILE A 234 -5.20 -19.15 -20.00
C ILE A 234 -4.08 -18.75 -20.96
N GLY A 235 -3.36 -19.69 -21.56
CA GLY A 235 -2.32 -19.40 -22.55
C GLY A 235 -2.81 -18.69 -23.81
N GLN A 236 -4.07 -18.92 -24.24
CA GLN A 236 -4.68 -18.17 -25.35
C GLN A 236 -4.98 -16.73 -24.96
N ILE A 237 -5.57 -16.52 -23.78
CA ILE A 237 -5.85 -15.18 -23.22
C ILE A 237 -4.54 -14.42 -23.02
N ASP A 238 -3.52 -15.07 -22.46
CA ASP A 238 -2.22 -14.47 -22.21
C ASP A 238 -1.58 -13.99 -23.54
N ARG A 239 -1.56 -14.83 -24.55
CA ARG A 239 -1.03 -14.47 -25.87
C ARG A 239 -1.75 -13.28 -26.51
N MET A 240 -3.04 -13.10 -26.21
CA MET A 240 -3.85 -12.00 -26.74
C MET A 240 -3.67 -10.70 -25.95
N PHE A 241 -3.55 -10.77 -24.64
CA PHE A 241 -3.59 -9.61 -23.75
C PHE A 241 -2.23 -9.24 -23.13
N ASN A 242 -1.32 -10.20 -22.97
CA ASN A 242 0.02 -10.01 -22.36
C ASN A 242 0.96 -9.24 -23.32
N LYS A 243 0.57 -7.99 -23.62
CA LYS A 243 1.34 -7.05 -24.42
C LYS A 243 1.36 -5.71 -23.70
N GLY A 244 2.54 -5.14 -23.55
CA GLY A 244 2.70 -3.80 -23.01
C GLY A 244 1.92 -2.79 -23.86
N ARG A 245 0.98 -2.10 -23.26
CA ARG A 245 0.13 -1.10 -23.94
C ARG A 245 0.39 0.28 -23.35
N ARG A 246 0.53 1.26 -24.23
CA ARG A 246 0.58 2.66 -23.86
C ARG A 246 -0.81 3.25 -23.98
N VAL A 247 -1.42 3.63 -22.88
CA VAL A 247 -2.75 4.25 -22.85
C VAL A 247 -2.61 5.70 -22.46
N ARG A 248 -2.98 6.63 -23.34
CA ARG A 248 -3.01 8.05 -23.02
C ARG A 248 -4.28 8.37 -22.24
N SER A 249 -4.14 8.54 -20.91
CA SER A 249 -5.28 8.92 -20.05
C SER A 249 -5.76 10.34 -20.29
N SER A 250 -4.97 11.17 -20.95
CA SER A 250 -5.36 12.51 -21.45
C SER A 250 -6.06 12.51 -22.80
N SER A 251 -6.21 11.35 -23.50
CA SER A 251 -6.98 11.24 -24.73
C SER A 251 -8.40 10.77 -24.47
N LEU A 252 -9.36 11.17 -25.31
CA LEU A 252 -10.77 10.77 -25.18
C LEU A 252 -10.95 9.24 -25.12
N VAL A 253 -10.32 8.51 -26.03
CA VAL A 253 -10.43 7.05 -26.12
C VAL A 253 -9.78 6.37 -24.92
N GLY A 254 -8.56 6.79 -24.55
CA GLY A 254 -7.84 6.21 -23.41
C GLY A 254 -8.55 6.51 -22.08
N PHE A 255 -9.05 7.74 -21.92
CA PHE A 255 -9.85 8.10 -20.74
C PHE A 255 -11.14 7.30 -20.67
N ALA A 256 -11.92 7.24 -21.77
CA ALA A 256 -13.19 6.51 -21.80
C ALA A 256 -13.02 5.02 -21.49
N MET A 257 -11.96 4.39 -22.02
CA MET A 257 -11.63 2.99 -21.73
C MET A 257 -11.34 2.78 -20.23
N LEU A 258 -10.49 3.62 -19.62
CA LEU A 258 -10.19 3.53 -18.19
C LEU A 258 -11.41 3.87 -17.33
N TYR A 259 -12.20 4.86 -17.74
CA TYR A 259 -13.43 5.24 -17.04
C TYR A 259 -14.47 4.11 -17.03
N PHE A 260 -14.63 3.43 -18.17
CA PHE A 260 -15.48 2.24 -18.26
C PHE A 260 -14.99 1.12 -17.34
N LEU A 261 -13.68 0.83 -17.35
CA LEU A 261 -13.09 -0.19 -16.46
C LEU A 261 -13.29 0.18 -14.98
N GLY A 262 -13.05 1.45 -14.60
CA GLY A 262 -13.33 1.95 -13.25
C GLY A 262 -14.81 1.83 -12.86
N GLY A 263 -15.72 2.03 -13.83
CA GLY A 263 -17.18 1.87 -13.67
C GLY A 263 -17.62 0.45 -13.31
N LEU A 264 -16.80 -0.57 -13.61
CA LEU A 264 -17.04 -1.95 -13.19
C LEU A 264 -16.94 -2.16 -11.68
N ARG A 265 -16.64 -1.12 -10.90
CA ARG A 265 -16.66 -1.14 -9.42
C ARG A 265 -17.92 -1.79 -8.85
N ARG A 266 -19.10 -1.55 -9.45
CA ARG A 266 -20.37 -2.17 -9.02
C ARG A 266 -20.40 -3.69 -9.22
N TRP A 267 -19.56 -4.19 -10.12
CA TRP A 267 -19.46 -5.62 -10.46
C TRP A 267 -18.39 -6.33 -9.63
N ARG A 268 -17.42 -5.60 -9.08
CA ARG A 268 -16.23 -6.13 -8.37
C ARG A 268 -16.55 -7.26 -7.39
N LEU A 269 -17.58 -7.08 -6.54
CA LEU A 269 -17.95 -8.06 -5.51
C LEU A 269 -18.40 -9.43 -6.08
N LYS A 270 -18.63 -9.53 -7.39
CA LYS A 270 -19.04 -10.77 -8.08
C LYS A 270 -17.89 -11.41 -8.86
N THR A 271 -16.72 -10.79 -8.89
CA THR A 271 -15.56 -11.24 -9.66
C THR A 271 -14.84 -12.41 -9.00
N LEU A 272 -14.11 -13.18 -9.80
CA LEU A 272 -13.25 -14.26 -9.30
C LEU A 272 -12.18 -13.68 -8.36
N ARG A 273 -11.55 -12.57 -8.74
CA ARG A 273 -10.54 -11.90 -7.90
C ARG A 273 -11.08 -11.58 -6.52
N HIS A 274 -12.26 -11.00 -6.43
CA HIS A 274 -12.88 -10.71 -5.14
C HIS A 274 -13.10 -11.97 -4.31
N SER A 275 -13.62 -13.04 -4.94
CA SER A 275 -13.84 -14.32 -4.25
C SER A 275 -12.54 -14.90 -3.67
N GLN A 276 -11.44 -14.84 -4.43
CA GLN A 276 -10.12 -15.31 -4.00
C GLN A 276 -9.57 -14.47 -2.84
N GLU A 277 -9.63 -13.14 -2.94
CA GLU A 277 -9.17 -12.24 -1.87
C GLU A 277 -9.97 -12.42 -0.58
N GLN A 278 -11.30 -12.62 -0.68
CA GLN A 278 -12.13 -12.87 0.50
C GLN A 278 -11.82 -14.23 1.14
N ALA A 279 -11.61 -15.27 0.34
CA ALA A 279 -11.22 -16.59 0.85
C ALA A 279 -9.88 -16.52 1.60
N HIS A 280 -8.89 -15.83 1.01
CA HIS A 280 -7.57 -15.62 1.61
C HIS A 280 -7.65 -14.79 2.91
N LEU A 281 -8.40 -13.69 2.90
CA LEU A 281 -8.66 -12.87 4.09
C LEU A 281 -9.30 -13.68 5.22
N ASN A 282 -10.34 -14.44 4.92
CA ASN A 282 -11.05 -15.22 5.92
C ASN A 282 -10.15 -16.34 6.51
N ALA A 283 -9.36 -17.03 5.68
CA ALA A 283 -8.41 -18.05 6.13
C ALA A 283 -7.33 -17.45 7.05
N TRP A 284 -6.82 -16.27 6.70
CA TRP A 284 -5.84 -15.57 7.52
C TRP A 284 -6.42 -15.13 8.88
N LEU A 285 -7.60 -14.50 8.90
CA LEU A 285 -8.26 -14.09 10.15
C LEU A 285 -8.66 -15.29 11.02
N ALA A 286 -8.99 -16.44 10.41
CA ALA A 286 -9.24 -17.66 11.16
C ALA A 286 -8.00 -18.14 11.94
N LYS A 287 -6.80 -18.03 11.34
CA LYS A 287 -5.53 -18.34 12.05
C LYS A 287 -5.31 -17.39 13.24
N VAL A 288 -5.55 -16.09 13.05
CA VAL A 288 -5.42 -15.11 14.15
C VAL A 288 -6.36 -15.46 15.30
N ARG A 289 -7.64 -15.75 15.00
CA ARG A 289 -8.63 -16.14 16.03
C ARG A 289 -8.26 -17.42 16.77
N ALA A 290 -7.67 -18.38 16.07
CA ALA A 290 -7.27 -19.64 16.69
C ALA A 290 -6.06 -19.46 17.62
N ILE A 291 -5.14 -18.55 17.30
CA ILE A 291 -3.88 -18.37 18.04
C ILE A 291 -4.04 -17.38 19.20
N ALA A 292 -4.83 -16.32 19.04
CA ALA A 292 -4.90 -15.22 19.99
C ALA A 292 -5.22 -15.59 21.45
N PRO A 293 -6.07 -16.60 21.76
CA PRO A 293 -6.33 -17.01 23.13
C PRO A 293 -5.11 -17.62 23.85
N ASP A 294 -4.25 -18.34 23.12
CA ASP A 294 -3.13 -19.08 23.67
C ASP A 294 -1.80 -18.30 23.56
N ASP A 295 -1.58 -17.60 22.44
CA ASP A 295 -0.38 -16.82 22.17
C ASP A 295 -0.73 -15.47 21.50
N TYR A 296 -0.94 -14.48 22.34
CA TYR A 296 -1.28 -13.12 21.90
C TYR A 296 -0.20 -12.50 21.01
N ALA A 297 1.08 -12.66 21.39
CA ALA A 297 2.20 -12.05 20.66
C ALA A 297 2.33 -12.67 19.26
N LEU A 298 2.16 -13.96 19.13
CA LEU A 298 2.15 -14.66 17.85
C LEU A 298 0.97 -14.21 16.98
N ALA A 299 -0.22 -14.05 17.57
CA ALA A 299 -1.40 -13.57 16.84
C ALA A 299 -1.18 -12.16 16.24
N VAL A 300 -0.54 -11.24 16.98
CA VAL A 300 -0.14 -9.92 16.50
C VAL A 300 0.85 -10.03 15.31
N GLU A 301 1.85 -10.89 15.41
CA GLU A 301 2.81 -11.09 14.32
C GLU A 301 2.15 -11.74 13.08
N VAL A 302 1.17 -12.63 13.24
CA VAL A 302 0.36 -13.16 12.14
C VAL A 302 -0.39 -12.04 11.42
N LEU A 303 -0.95 -11.06 12.15
CA LEU A 303 -1.56 -9.87 11.54
C LEU A 303 -0.53 -9.07 10.75
N ARG A 304 0.65 -8.83 11.31
CA ARG A 304 1.75 -8.07 10.69
C ARG A 304 2.30 -8.73 9.43
N CYS A 305 2.18 -10.04 9.29
CA CYS A 305 2.60 -10.74 8.06
C CYS A 305 1.85 -10.24 6.81
N ARG A 306 0.64 -9.66 6.95
CA ARG A 306 -0.07 -9.05 5.81
C ARG A 306 0.72 -7.93 5.14
N ARG A 307 1.73 -7.36 5.79
CA ARG A 307 2.66 -6.39 5.20
C ARG A 307 3.42 -6.93 3.98
N LEU A 308 3.59 -8.23 3.87
CA LEU A 308 4.25 -8.90 2.74
C LEU A 308 3.48 -8.74 1.44
N ILE A 309 2.14 -8.67 1.51
CA ILE A 309 1.28 -8.54 0.33
C ILE A 309 1.04 -7.07 0.02
N LYS A 310 1.56 -6.61 -1.12
CA LYS A 310 1.44 -5.23 -1.58
C LYS A 310 1.46 -5.16 -3.11
N GLY A 311 0.95 -4.05 -3.66
CA GLY A 311 0.94 -3.80 -5.09
C GLY A 311 -0.07 -4.66 -5.85
N TYR A 312 0.16 -4.83 -7.14
CA TYR A 312 -0.70 -5.58 -8.05
C TYR A 312 0.16 -6.46 -8.98
N SER A 313 -0.50 -7.33 -9.75
CA SER A 313 0.14 -8.24 -10.71
C SER A 313 1.24 -9.09 -10.05
N ASP A 314 2.45 -9.16 -10.61
CA ASP A 314 3.57 -9.96 -10.13
C ASP A 314 4.00 -9.60 -8.71
N THR A 315 4.00 -8.33 -8.38
CA THR A 315 4.37 -7.88 -7.03
C THR A 315 3.41 -8.44 -6.00
N HIS A 316 2.10 -8.45 -6.31
CA HIS A 316 1.10 -9.06 -5.46
C HIS A 316 1.26 -10.57 -5.35
N ALA A 317 1.42 -11.27 -6.48
CA ALA A 317 1.59 -12.73 -6.51
C ALA A 317 2.83 -13.18 -5.74
N ARG A 318 3.96 -12.50 -5.92
CA ARG A 318 5.19 -12.75 -5.14
C ARG A 318 4.98 -12.49 -3.65
N GLY A 319 4.32 -11.39 -3.31
CA GLY A 319 4.01 -11.06 -1.93
C GLY A 319 3.11 -12.09 -1.26
N GLN A 320 2.08 -12.56 -1.97
CA GLN A 320 1.19 -13.63 -1.50
C GLN A 320 1.93 -14.94 -1.30
N SER A 321 2.78 -15.34 -2.25
CA SER A 321 3.62 -16.54 -2.11
C SER A 321 4.54 -16.47 -0.89
N LYS A 322 5.21 -15.33 -0.63
CA LYS A 322 6.02 -15.12 0.57
C LYS A 322 5.17 -15.21 1.84
N PHE A 323 4.01 -14.58 1.84
CA PHE A 323 3.07 -14.61 2.95
C PHE A 323 2.62 -16.04 3.27
N ASP A 324 2.21 -16.81 2.26
CA ASP A 324 1.74 -18.18 2.44
C ASP A 324 2.85 -19.07 3.00
N ARG A 325 4.10 -18.90 2.53
CA ARG A 325 5.27 -19.64 3.04
C ARG A 325 5.61 -19.27 4.49
N VAL A 326 5.52 -17.99 4.85
CA VAL A 326 5.73 -17.54 6.24
C VAL A 326 4.66 -18.11 7.15
N LEU A 327 3.39 -18.10 6.75
CA LEU A 327 2.30 -18.64 7.54
C LEU A 327 2.26 -20.19 7.58
N ALA A 328 2.85 -20.87 6.61
CA ALA A 328 3.03 -22.32 6.67
C ALA A 328 4.01 -22.73 7.79
N ALA A 329 4.97 -21.86 8.12
CA ALA A 329 5.91 -22.12 9.21
C ALA A 329 5.24 -22.12 10.61
N LEU A 330 4.01 -21.63 10.75
CA LEU A 330 3.26 -21.70 12.02
C LEU A 330 3.12 -23.12 12.56
N GLU A 331 3.04 -24.12 11.68
CA GLU A 331 2.99 -25.53 12.09
C GLU A 331 4.28 -25.97 12.80
N LEU A 332 5.44 -25.43 12.39
CA LEU A 332 6.74 -25.68 12.99
C LEU A 332 6.97 -24.88 14.28
N LEU A 333 6.23 -23.79 14.45
CA LEU A 333 6.37 -22.86 15.57
C LEU A 333 5.35 -23.15 16.69
N SER A 334 4.40 -24.04 16.47
CA SER A 334 3.33 -24.34 17.43
C SER A 334 3.89 -24.82 18.76
N GLY A 335 3.42 -24.23 19.87
CA GLY A 335 3.81 -24.61 21.24
C GLY A 335 5.20 -24.13 21.67
N ARG A 336 5.86 -23.25 20.93
CA ARG A 336 7.15 -22.67 21.30
C ARG A 336 6.97 -21.31 21.95
N ASP A 337 7.68 -21.05 23.03
CA ASP A 337 7.68 -19.76 23.74
C ASP A 337 8.25 -18.61 22.87
N ASP A 338 9.11 -18.92 21.89
CA ASP A 338 9.74 -17.97 20.98
C ASP A 338 9.05 -17.88 19.60
N ALA A 339 7.85 -18.43 19.44
CA ALA A 339 7.12 -18.51 18.17
C ALA A 339 6.90 -17.13 17.51
N ALA A 340 6.49 -16.14 18.29
CA ALA A 340 6.29 -14.77 17.82
C ALA A 340 7.59 -14.16 17.27
N ASP A 341 8.71 -14.34 17.94
CA ASP A 341 10.01 -13.83 17.50
C ASP A 341 10.48 -14.50 16.21
N TRP A 342 10.28 -15.80 16.08
CA TRP A 342 10.62 -16.51 14.85
C TRP A 342 9.73 -16.07 13.68
N LEU A 343 8.43 -15.91 13.89
CA LEU A 343 7.53 -15.42 12.84
C LEU A 343 7.90 -14.01 12.38
N ARG A 344 8.28 -13.12 13.32
CA ARG A 344 8.80 -11.80 13.02
C ARG A 344 10.07 -11.87 12.16
N ARG A 345 11.05 -12.71 12.53
CA ARG A 345 12.29 -12.90 11.76
C ARG A 345 12.01 -13.41 10.35
N LEU A 346 11.09 -14.38 10.19
CA LEU A 346 10.66 -14.87 8.87
C LEU A 346 10.04 -13.76 8.02
N ARG A 347 9.14 -12.97 8.60
CA ARG A 347 8.55 -11.82 7.92
C ARG A 347 9.62 -10.82 7.48
N ASP A 348 10.54 -10.48 8.37
CA ASP A 348 11.58 -9.50 8.09
C ASP A 348 12.57 -10.03 7.03
N ALA A 349 12.94 -11.29 7.07
CA ALA A 349 13.72 -11.95 6.02
C ALA A 349 12.98 -11.93 4.67
N ALA A 350 11.66 -12.17 4.66
CA ALA A 350 10.84 -12.11 3.46
C ALA A 350 10.74 -10.69 2.86
N LEU A 351 10.95 -9.64 3.67
CA LEU A 351 10.95 -8.25 3.24
C LEU A 351 12.31 -7.79 2.70
N GLN A 352 13.42 -8.45 3.07
CA GLN A 352 14.78 -8.00 2.74
C GLN A 352 15.11 -8.17 1.26
N ASP A 353 14.70 -9.26 0.63
CA ASP A 353 15.06 -9.52 -0.76
C ASP A 353 13.86 -9.93 -1.64
N GLU A 354 13.96 -9.66 -2.94
CA GLU A 354 12.95 -10.07 -3.92
C GLU A 354 13.03 -11.57 -4.24
N ASP A 355 14.22 -12.17 -4.18
CA ASP A 355 14.52 -13.55 -4.59
C ASP A 355 14.17 -14.58 -3.52
N SER A 356 13.76 -14.13 -2.32
CA SER A 356 13.39 -14.98 -1.17
C SER A 356 14.53 -15.84 -0.61
N LYS A 357 15.81 -15.57 -0.91
CA LYS A 357 16.96 -16.32 -0.39
C LYS A 357 17.09 -16.21 1.12
N ALA A 358 16.90 -14.99 1.65
CA ALA A 358 16.91 -14.76 3.09
C ALA A 358 15.78 -15.52 3.80
N LEU A 359 14.58 -15.56 3.19
CA LEU A 359 13.45 -16.34 3.71
C LEU A 359 13.75 -17.84 3.65
N ASP A 360 14.36 -18.35 2.57
CA ASP A 360 14.73 -19.75 2.44
C ASP A 360 15.72 -20.18 3.53
N GLY A 361 16.75 -19.37 3.78
CA GLY A 361 17.72 -19.60 4.84
C GLY A 361 17.08 -19.61 6.23
N ALA A 362 16.18 -18.66 6.51
CA ALA A 362 15.48 -18.59 7.78
C ALA A 362 14.53 -19.79 8.00
N LEU A 363 13.81 -20.23 6.95
CA LEU A 363 12.98 -21.44 7.01
C LEU A 363 13.79 -22.72 7.24
N GLN A 364 14.97 -22.85 6.59
CA GLN A 364 15.88 -23.98 6.83
C GLN A 364 16.39 -23.99 8.26
N THR A 365 16.69 -22.82 8.82
CA THR A 365 17.12 -22.69 10.21
C THR A 365 16.04 -23.20 11.17
N ILE A 366 14.78 -22.79 11.00
CA ILE A 366 13.68 -23.27 11.84
C ILE A 366 13.50 -24.79 11.69
N ALA A 367 13.51 -25.30 10.46
CA ALA A 367 13.36 -26.73 10.22
C ALA A 367 14.46 -27.58 10.86
N SER A 368 15.66 -27.01 11.11
CA SER A 368 16.75 -27.70 11.78
C SER A 368 16.55 -27.84 13.29
N PHE A 369 15.72 -27.00 13.91
CA PHE A 369 15.41 -27.07 15.35
C PHE A 369 14.25 -28.00 15.68
N VAL A 370 13.48 -28.43 14.69
CA VAL A 370 12.28 -29.29 14.86
C VAL A 370 12.62 -30.77 14.67
N LYS A 371 13.84 -31.07 14.21
CA LYS A 371 14.39 -32.45 14.17
C LYS A 371 15.08 -32.81 15.46
#